data_880b26921ab8389364894c32220e1326
#
_entry.id   880b26921ab8389364894c32220e1326
#
_cell.length_a   1.000
_cell.length_b   1.000
_cell.length_c   1.000
_cell.angle_alpha   90.00
_cell.angle_beta   90.00
_cell.angle_gamma   90.00
#
_symmetry.space_group_name_H-M   'P 1'
#
loop_
_entity.id
_entity.type
_entity.pdbx_description
1 polymer ?
#
loop_
_entity_poly.entity_id
_entity_poly.type
_entity_poly.pdbx_seq_one_letter_code
_entity_poly.pdbx_strand_id
1 'polypeptide(L)'
;MSSGLKRVPCCALPLLFHAAIALAQNSGAKAPPVIDVHVHAMDGNFAGVAPMCPNTSKFTASDPKEKEEPYGWVKEPCTPALYPSATGEYMKDVLAEMERLNVTAVVFGDPKSVQKWKDAAPTRIIPGTSFENGMAPGQRVALEDLRKDFTNGGFKVMGEIGLQYQGISPSDPSVDAYFALAEELDIPVAVHMGTGGSGRANVTMPKFRGSMGNPLLFEELLARHPKLRVQVMHAGYPMIEEMLTLLQANSHVYVDVAGLIWSYPIKEVNRYIERLVDAGFEDRVMFGTDQLLWPKLMSYSISIIQNADYLTPQQKRDILYNNAARFLRMDSAQGE
;
A
#
# COMPACT_ATOMS: atom_id res chain seq x y z
N MET A 1 51.40 -31.60 -43.40
CA MET A 1 50.16 -31.06 -43.98
C MET A 1 49.32 -30.50 -42.85
N SER A 2 49.35 -29.18 -42.74
CA SER A 2 48.72 -28.42 -41.66
C SER A 2 47.33 -27.97 -42.13
N SER A 3 46.31 -28.26 -41.38
CA SER A 3 44.98 -27.68 -41.59
C SER A 3 44.63 -26.78 -40.41
N GLY A 4 44.68 -25.47 -40.70
CA GLY A 4 44.33 -24.45 -39.71
C GLY A 4 42.83 -24.30 -39.52
N LEU A 5 42.40 -24.38 -38.28
CA LEU A 5 41.05 -23.99 -37.87
C LEU A 5 40.98 -22.45 -37.67
N LYS A 6 40.17 -21.80 -38.47
CA LYS A 6 39.85 -20.40 -38.32
C LYS A 6 38.89 -20.19 -37.14
N ARG A 7 39.30 -19.41 -36.15
CA ARG A 7 38.44 -18.88 -35.09
C ARG A 7 37.55 -17.79 -35.63
N VAL A 8 36.24 -17.95 -35.47
CA VAL A 8 35.23 -16.91 -35.67
C VAL A 8 35.10 -16.10 -34.38
N PRO A 9 35.19 -14.77 -34.40
CA PRO A 9 34.96 -13.98 -33.19
C PRO A 9 33.48 -13.88 -32.92
N CYS A 10 33.11 -14.27 -31.70
CA CYS A 10 31.78 -14.07 -31.14
C CYS A 10 31.61 -12.59 -30.79
N CYS A 11 30.85 -11.85 -31.61
CA CYS A 11 30.48 -10.47 -31.30
C CYS A 11 29.48 -10.42 -30.15
N ALA A 12 29.91 -9.79 -29.08
CA ALA A 12 29.09 -9.40 -27.97
C ALA A 12 28.04 -8.35 -28.40
N LEU A 13 26.81 -8.62 -28.10
CA LEU A 13 25.75 -7.60 -28.00
C LEU A 13 25.21 -7.60 -26.57
N PRO A 14 25.55 -6.60 -25.79
CA PRO A 14 24.63 -6.14 -24.76
C PRO A 14 24.62 -4.62 -24.74
N LEU A 15 23.64 -3.94 -25.30
CA LEU A 15 23.42 -2.49 -25.10
C LEU A 15 22.17 -2.04 -25.88
N LEU A 16 20.97 -2.50 -25.48
CA LEU A 16 19.73 -1.93 -26.04
C LEU A 16 18.56 -1.78 -25.05
N PHE A 17 18.75 -2.03 -23.74
CA PHE A 17 17.65 -1.92 -22.79
C PHE A 17 17.65 -0.64 -21.91
N HIS A 18 18.66 0.23 -22.01
CA HIS A 18 18.68 1.49 -21.25
C HIS A 18 18.13 2.70 -22.01
N ALA A 19 17.78 2.56 -23.28
CA ALA A 19 17.33 3.66 -24.12
C ALA A 19 15.84 4.01 -23.99
N ALA A 20 14.99 3.08 -23.53
CA ALA A 20 13.55 3.30 -23.49
C ALA A 20 13.10 4.25 -22.34
N ILE A 21 13.82 4.29 -21.22
CA ILE A 21 13.48 5.17 -20.09
C ILE A 21 13.93 6.61 -20.34
N ALA A 22 15.03 6.81 -21.06
CA ALA A 22 15.56 8.15 -21.41
C ALA A 22 14.74 8.83 -22.50
N LEU A 23 14.06 8.08 -23.38
CA LEU A 23 13.25 8.64 -24.47
C LEU A 23 11.87 9.14 -24.02
N ALA A 24 11.29 8.59 -22.94
CA ALA A 24 10.01 9.06 -22.39
C ALA A 24 10.14 10.42 -21.69
N GLN A 25 11.32 10.78 -21.18
CA GLN A 25 11.56 12.08 -20.54
C GLN A 25 11.63 13.25 -21.52
N ASN A 26 11.81 12.99 -22.82
CA ASN A 26 11.96 14.04 -23.84
C ASN A 26 10.72 14.21 -24.75
N SER A 27 9.67 13.42 -24.59
CA SER A 27 8.52 13.44 -25.52
C SER A 27 7.34 14.30 -25.03
N GLY A 28 7.40 14.92 -23.86
CA GLY A 28 6.24 15.66 -23.30
C GLY A 28 5.03 14.77 -22.98
N ALA A 29 5.10 13.47 -23.22
CA ALA A 29 4.03 12.53 -22.90
C ALA A 29 3.95 12.34 -21.38
N LYS A 30 2.74 12.50 -20.85
CA LYS A 30 2.46 12.27 -19.42
C LYS A 30 2.71 10.80 -19.09
N ALA A 31 3.32 10.53 -17.92
CA ALA A 31 3.49 9.15 -17.45
C ALA A 31 2.14 8.41 -17.40
N PRO A 32 2.11 7.09 -17.66
CA PRO A 32 0.89 6.31 -17.49
C PRO A 32 0.29 6.53 -16.09
N PRO A 33 -1.05 6.64 -15.96
CA PRO A 33 -1.66 6.91 -14.67
C PRO A 33 -1.44 5.75 -13.70
N VAL A 34 -1.28 6.06 -12.41
CA VAL A 34 -1.14 5.10 -11.31
C VAL A 34 -2.19 5.43 -10.26
N ILE A 35 -2.77 4.41 -9.62
CA ILE A 35 -3.58 4.57 -8.43
C ILE A 35 -2.82 3.97 -7.26
N ASP A 36 -2.52 4.81 -6.25
CA ASP A 36 -1.98 4.40 -4.97
C ASP A 36 -3.14 4.27 -3.98
N VAL A 37 -3.49 3.04 -3.58
CA VAL A 37 -4.65 2.82 -2.71
C VAL A 37 -4.37 3.02 -1.23
N HIS A 38 -3.15 3.49 -0.86
CA HIS A 38 -2.74 3.59 0.53
C HIS A 38 -1.72 4.70 0.79
N VAL A 39 -2.20 5.89 1.08
CA VAL A 39 -1.38 7.06 1.44
C VAL A 39 -1.94 7.69 2.71
N HIS A 40 -1.08 8.23 3.57
CA HIS A 40 -1.48 8.89 4.81
C HIS A 40 -1.37 10.42 4.70
N ALA A 41 -2.45 11.12 5.07
CA ALA A 41 -2.47 12.57 5.22
C ALA A 41 -1.81 12.97 6.55
N MET A 42 -0.48 12.80 6.63
CA MET A 42 0.27 13.24 7.80
C MET A 42 0.24 14.76 7.89
N ASP A 43 -0.13 15.29 9.05
CA ASP A 43 -0.08 16.71 9.34
C ASP A 43 0.94 16.97 10.45
N GLY A 44 1.90 17.84 10.18
CA GLY A 44 2.95 18.17 11.14
C GLY A 44 4.27 18.56 10.49
N ASN A 45 5.16 19.07 11.32
CA ASN A 45 6.53 19.34 10.92
C ASN A 45 7.39 18.12 11.28
N PHE A 46 7.80 17.38 10.27
CA PHE A 46 8.65 16.19 10.40
C PHE A 46 10.13 16.50 10.15
N ALA A 47 10.54 17.76 10.26
CA ALA A 47 11.95 18.14 10.16
C ALA A 47 12.77 17.38 11.23
N GLY A 48 13.89 16.77 10.80
CA GLY A 48 14.74 15.98 11.68
C GLY A 48 14.35 14.50 11.83
N VAL A 49 13.27 14.06 11.21
CA VAL A 49 13.00 12.61 11.09
C VAL A 49 14.10 11.96 10.26
N ALA A 50 14.62 10.84 10.75
CA ALA A 50 15.69 10.12 10.07
C ALA A 50 15.25 9.57 8.70
N PRO A 51 16.18 9.42 7.75
CA PRO A 51 15.90 8.79 6.48
C PRO A 51 15.52 7.32 6.66
N MET A 52 14.71 6.80 5.73
CA MET A 52 14.33 5.40 5.70
C MET A 52 15.20 4.62 4.72
N CYS A 53 15.53 3.39 5.10
CA CYS A 53 16.21 2.41 4.27
C CYS A 53 15.18 1.41 3.71
N PRO A 54 14.72 1.56 2.46
CA PRO A 54 13.61 0.75 1.95
C PRO A 54 14.03 -0.68 1.54
N ASN A 55 15.30 -0.99 1.55
CA ASN A 55 15.81 -2.30 1.14
C ASN A 55 16.32 -3.09 2.34
N THR A 56 15.43 -3.36 3.28
CA THR A 56 15.73 -4.23 4.42
C THR A 56 16.18 -5.60 3.95
N SER A 57 17.36 -6.04 4.39
CA SER A 57 17.91 -7.36 4.05
C SER A 57 17.72 -8.38 5.18
N LYS A 58 17.49 -7.91 6.39
CA LYS A 58 17.31 -8.74 7.59
C LYS A 58 16.60 -7.96 8.70
N PHE A 59 15.91 -8.68 9.56
CA PHE A 59 15.42 -8.16 10.83
C PHE A 59 16.47 -8.43 11.92
N THR A 60 16.85 -7.38 12.64
CA THR A 60 17.85 -7.50 13.73
C THR A 60 17.12 -7.89 15.02
N ALA A 61 17.67 -8.87 15.74
CA ALA A 61 17.22 -9.14 17.09
C ALA A 61 17.60 -7.96 18.01
N SER A 62 16.74 -7.64 18.95
CA SER A 62 16.99 -6.65 20.00
C SER A 62 17.04 -7.30 21.38
N ASP A 63 17.84 -6.75 22.29
CA ASP A 63 17.80 -7.15 23.69
C ASP A 63 16.62 -6.45 24.38
N PRO A 64 15.70 -7.16 25.02
CA PRO A 64 14.54 -6.57 25.68
C PRO A 64 14.91 -5.65 26.86
N LYS A 65 16.17 -5.62 27.29
CA LYS A 65 16.70 -4.70 28.29
C LYS A 65 17.20 -3.39 27.71
N GLU A 66 17.45 -3.34 26.41
CA GLU A 66 17.86 -2.11 25.73
C GLU A 66 16.64 -1.26 25.38
N LYS A 67 16.83 0.05 25.33
CA LYS A 67 15.80 0.94 24.79
C LYS A 67 15.71 0.69 23.29
N GLU A 68 14.57 0.19 22.82
CA GLU A 68 14.35 -0.02 21.40
C GLU A 68 14.27 1.31 20.66
N GLU A 69 14.95 1.37 19.52
CA GLU A 69 14.68 2.35 18.48
C GLU A 69 13.28 2.09 17.91
N PRO A 70 12.35 3.06 17.92
CA PRO A 70 10.94 2.82 17.61
C PRO A 70 10.66 2.37 16.17
N TYR A 71 11.65 2.45 15.26
CA TYR A 71 11.47 2.09 13.85
C TYR A 71 12.72 1.41 13.29
N GLY A 72 12.72 0.07 13.29
CA GLY A 72 13.84 -0.74 12.82
C GLY A 72 14.22 -0.59 11.33
N TRP A 73 13.39 0.10 10.53
CA TRP A 73 13.68 0.42 9.12
C TRP A 73 14.49 1.72 8.95
N VAL A 74 14.63 2.52 10.00
CA VAL A 74 15.42 3.76 9.99
C VAL A 74 16.83 3.43 10.40
N LYS A 75 17.69 3.00 9.47
CA LYS A 75 19.11 2.70 9.74
C LYS A 75 20.00 3.35 8.69
N GLU A 76 20.95 4.11 9.15
CA GLU A 76 22.03 4.70 8.36
C GLU A 76 23.33 3.89 8.52
N PRO A 77 24.21 3.84 7.51
CA PRO A 77 23.99 4.27 6.12
C PRO A 77 23.34 3.17 5.27
N CYS A 78 22.53 3.56 4.29
CA CYS A 78 21.96 2.63 3.31
C CYS A 78 21.86 3.25 1.91
N THR A 79 21.71 2.40 0.90
CA THR A 79 21.53 2.83 -0.50
C THR A 79 20.44 2.01 -1.15
N PRO A 80 19.37 2.66 -1.66
CA PRO A 80 19.07 4.09 -1.51
C PRO A 80 18.59 4.43 -0.10
N ALA A 81 18.86 5.63 0.38
CA ALA A 81 18.20 6.21 1.54
C ALA A 81 17.06 7.13 1.04
N LEU A 82 15.88 7.01 1.63
CA LEU A 82 14.74 7.88 1.36
C LEU A 82 14.62 8.93 2.46
N TYR A 83 14.72 10.19 2.06
CA TYR A 83 14.70 11.31 2.99
C TYR A 83 13.28 11.85 3.16
N PRO A 84 12.92 12.31 4.37
CA PRO A 84 11.69 13.03 4.60
C PRO A 84 11.72 14.38 3.87
N SER A 85 10.60 15.11 3.87
CA SER A 85 10.54 16.45 3.30
C SER A 85 11.61 17.36 3.91
N ALA A 86 12.51 17.89 3.08
CA ALA A 86 13.60 18.78 3.53
C ALA A 86 13.08 20.14 4.03
N THR A 87 11.91 20.56 3.57
CA THR A 87 11.30 21.85 3.91
C THR A 87 10.33 21.76 5.09
N GLY A 88 9.98 20.54 5.53
CA GLY A 88 8.89 20.30 6.47
C GLY A 88 7.49 20.44 5.85
N GLU A 89 7.39 20.84 4.58
CA GLU A 89 6.13 20.95 3.83
C GLU A 89 5.74 19.62 3.19
N TYR A 90 5.57 18.60 4.02
CA TYR A 90 5.37 17.22 3.61
C TYR A 90 4.24 17.06 2.58
N MET A 91 3.04 17.59 2.86
CA MET A 91 1.91 17.51 1.93
C MET A 91 2.28 18.05 0.53
N LYS A 92 2.94 19.21 0.48
CA LYS A 92 3.35 19.84 -0.78
C LYS A 92 4.33 18.96 -1.57
N ASP A 93 5.31 18.38 -0.89
CA ASP A 93 6.31 17.53 -1.52
C ASP A 93 5.70 16.22 -2.04
N VAL A 94 4.78 15.61 -1.30
CA VAL A 94 4.05 14.41 -1.75
C VAL A 94 3.13 14.72 -2.93
N LEU A 95 2.37 15.82 -2.88
CA LEU A 95 1.50 16.23 -3.99
C LEU A 95 2.31 16.54 -5.27
N ALA A 96 3.48 17.17 -5.14
CA ALA A 96 4.38 17.40 -6.27
C ALA A 96 4.90 16.07 -6.87
N GLU A 97 5.21 15.09 -6.02
CA GLU A 97 5.63 13.77 -6.49
C GLU A 97 4.47 13.01 -7.17
N MET A 98 3.25 13.09 -6.62
CA MET A 98 2.04 12.54 -7.25
C MET A 98 1.78 13.16 -8.64
N GLU A 99 1.96 14.47 -8.77
CA GLU A 99 1.79 15.14 -10.05
C GLU A 99 2.83 14.68 -11.07
N ARG A 100 4.10 14.65 -10.68
CA ARG A 100 5.23 14.20 -11.51
C ARG A 100 5.05 12.77 -12.01
N LEU A 101 4.52 11.88 -11.18
CA LEU A 101 4.34 10.46 -11.45
C LEU A 101 2.96 10.12 -12.04
N ASN A 102 2.09 11.11 -12.20
CA ASN A 102 0.70 10.92 -12.61
C ASN A 102 -0.09 9.96 -11.69
N VAL A 103 0.05 10.14 -10.37
CA VAL A 103 -0.61 9.33 -9.35
C VAL A 103 -1.90 9.98 -8.89
N THR A 104 -2.96 9.17 -8.74
CA THR A 104 -4.16 9.45 -7.93
C THR A 104 -4.08 8.56 -6.70
N ALA A 105 -4.41 9.05 -5.50
CA ALA A 105 -4.27 8.26 -4.29
C ALA A 105 -5.54 8.23 -3.43
N VAL A 106 -5.80 7.06 -2.82
CA VAL A 106 -6.67 6.97 -1.65
C VAL A 106 -5.86 7.44 -0.45
N VAL A 107 -6.38 8.46 0.24
CA VAL A 107 -5.65 9.12 1.33
C VAL A 107 -6.43 8.97 2.63
N PHE A 108 -5.79 8.39 3.63
CA PHE A 108 -6.32 8.14 4.96
C PHE A 108 -5.70 9.08 6.00
N GLY A 109 -6.39 9.28 7.11
CA GLY A 109 -5.90 10.09 8.23
C GLY A 109 -7.02 10.80 8.97
N ASP A 110 -6.65 11.82 9.75
CA ASP A 110 -7.63 12.71 10.36
C ASP A 110 -8.50 13.37 9.28
N PRO A 111 -9.84 13.40 9.41
CA PRO A 111 -10.73 13.92 8.37
C PRO A 111 -10.42 15.33 7.91
N LYS A 112 -9.96 16.20 8.81
CA LYS A 112 -9.60 17.59 8.45
C LYS A 112 -8.31 17.64 7.63
N SER A 113 -7.33 16.79 7.98
CA SER A 113 -6.09 16.67 7.23
C SER A 113 -6.36 16.09 5.84
N VAL A 114 -7.19 15.05 5.73
CA VAL A 114 -7.61 14.47 4.44
C VAL A 114 -8.34 15.50 3.58
N GLN A 115 -9.25 16.29 4.17
CA GLN A 115 -9.94 17.35 3.45
C GLN A 115 -8.97 18.43 2.94
N LYS A 116 -7.99 18.85 3.75
CA LYS A 116 -6.93 19.78 3.34
C LYS A 116 -6.14 19.27 2.13
N TRP A 117 -5.83 17.96 2.09
CA TRP A 117 -5.19 17.33 0.94
C TRP A 117 -6.12 17.33 -0.28
N LYS A 118 -7.40 17.01 -0.09
CA LYS A 118 -8.42 17.03 -1.15
C LYS A 118 -8.59 18.42 -1.76
N ASP A 119 -8.63 19.46 -0.94
CA ASP A 119 -8.75 20.85 -1.40
C ASP A 119 -7.50 21.28 -2.21
N ALA A 120 -6.31 20.83 -1.78
CA ALA A 120 -5.05 21.15 -2.46
C ALA A 120 -4.88 20.42 -3.81
N ALA A 121 -5.46 19.21 -3.96
CA ALA A 121 -5.35 18.41 -5.18
C ALA A 121 -6.66 17.65 -5.48
N PRO A 122 -7.75 18.35 -5.84
CA PRO A 122 -9.09 17.76 -5.91
C PRO A 122 -9.26 16.63 -6.93
N THR A 123 -8.44 16.58 -7.96
CA THR A 123 -8.48 15.52 -8.99
C THR A 123 -7.57 14.33 -8.67
N ARG A 124 -6.68 14.45 -7.68
CA ARG A 124 -5.70 13.42 -7.33
C ARG A 124 -6.01 12.71 -6.02
N ILE A 125 -6.83 13.28 -5.16
CA ILE A 125 -7.14 12.70 -3.85
C ILE A 125 -8.52 12.07 -3.86
N ILE A 126 -8.56 10.78 -3.50
CA ILE A 126 -9.76 10.02 -3.16
C ILE A 126 -9.78 9.96 -1.63
N PRO A 127 -10.67 10.71 -0.95
CA PRO A 127 -10.60 10.82 0.49
C PRO A 127 -11.16 9.57 1.19
N GLY A 128 -10.40 9.06 2.16
CA GLY A 128 -10.80 7.99 3.06
C GLY A 128 -10.94 8.47 4.49
N THR A 129 -11.81 7.84 5.26
CA THR A 129 -11.99 8.06 6.70
C THR A 129 -12.34 6.76 7.40
N SER A 130 -12.11 6.68 8.70
CA SER A 130 -12.36 5.47 9.49
C SER A 130 -13.28 5.77 10.68
N PHE A 131 -13.93 4.72 11.20
CA PHE A 131 -14.64 4.82 12.46
C PHE A 131 -13.70 4.86 13.67
N GLU A 132 -12.43 4.58 13.48
CA GLU A 132 -11.41 4.68 14.51
C GLU A 132 -10.87 6.10 14.56
N ASN A 133 -10.86 6.69 15.75
CA ASN A 133 -10.28 8.02 15.95
C ASN A 133 -8.76 7.90 16.14
N GLY A 134 -8.04 7.75 15.03
CA GLY A 134 -6.61 7.52 15.04
C GLY A 134 -6.22 6.19 15.69
N MET A 135 -4.97 6.08 16.17
CA MET A 135 -4.50 4.89 16.89
C MET A 135 -4.94 4.85 18.37
N ALA A 136 -5.85 5.73 18.81
CA ALA A 136 -6.31 5.76 20.19
C ALA A 136 -7.25 4.58 20.47
N PRO A 137 -6.87 3.58 21.29
CA PRO A 137 -7.68 2.40 21.50
C PRO A 137 -9.05 2.74 22.12
N GLY A 138 -10.12 2.29 21.45
CA GLY A 138 -11.48 2.33 22.00
C GLY A 138 -12.25 3.63 21.75
N GLN A 139 -11.66 4.65 21.16
CA GLN A 139 -12.40 5.81 20.69
C GLN A 139 -12.89 5.57 19.26
N ARG A 140 -14.19 5.54 19.10
CA ARG A 140 -14.84 5.34 17.79
C ARG A 140 -15.72 6.52 17.45
N VAL A 141 -15.75 6.88 16.17
CA VAL A 141 -16.69 7.86 15.62
C VAL A 141 -18.11 7.30 15.75
N ALA A 142 -19.08 8.14 16.09
CA ALA A 142 -20.46 7.72 16.10
C ALA A 142 -20.92 7.28 14.71
N LEU A 143 -21.69 6.20 14.63
CA LEU A 143 -22.14 5.62 13.36
C LEU A 143 -22.85 6.65 12.46
N GLU A 144 -23.65 7.53 13.07
CA GLU A 144 -24.38 8.57 12.37
C GLU A 144 -23.48 9.67 11.79
N ASP A 145 -22.39 10.01 12.47
CA ASP A 145 -21.42 10.98 11.96
C ASP A 145 -20.60 10.38 10.82
N LEU A 146 -20.21 9.12 10.95
CA LEU A 146 -19.56 8.39 9.86
C LEU A 146 -20.47 8.27 8.62
N ARG A 147 -21.77 8.03 8.81
CA ARG A 147 -22.77 8.06 7.73
C ARG A 147 -22.78 9.41 7.01
N LYS A 148 -22.74 10.53 7.74
CA LYS A 148 -22.68 11.87 7.15
C LYS A 148 -21.41 12.07 6.34
N ASP A 149 -20.27 11.59 6.82
CA ASP A 149 -19.00 11.68 6.10
C ASP A 149 -19.10 11.02 4.72
N PHE A 150 -19.70 9.85 4.62
CA PHE A 150 -19.85 9.14 3.33
C PHE A 150 -20.97 9.71 2.46
N THR A 151 -22.07 10.18 3.01
CA THR A 151 -23.21 10.67 2.22
C THR A 151 -23.05 12.13 1.79
N ASN A 152 -22.52 12.98 2.65
CA ASN A 152 -22.45 14.44 2.46
C ASN A 152 -21.01 14.98 2.50
N GLY A 153 -20.10 14.31 3.22
CA GLY A 153 -18.71 14.75 3.41
C GLY A 153 -17.78 14.42 2.25
N GLY A 154 -18.24 13.62 1.29
CA GLY A 154 -17.46 13.31 0.08
C GLY A 154 -16.41 12.23 0.26
N PHE A 155 -16.31 11.59 1.43
CA PHE A 155 -15.42 10.44 1.64
C PHE A 155 -15.88 9.24 0.82
N LYS A 156 -14.91 8.40 0.34
CA LYS A 156 -15.14 7.34 -0.64
C LYS A 156 -14.68 5.96 -0.20
N VAL A 157 -13.83 5.88 0.81
CA VAL A 157 -13.27 4.63 1.33
C VAL A 157 -13.28 4.68 2.86
N MET A 158 -13.73 3.60 3.50
CA MET A 158 -13.63 3.45 4.95
C MET A 158 -12.31 2.78 5.31
N GLY A 159 -11.34 3.53 5.83
CA GLY A 159 -9.98 3.05 6.17
C GLY A 159 -9.04 4.20 6.56
N GLU A 160 -7.84 3.90 6.95
CA GLU A 160 -7.32 2.59 7.32
C GLU A 160 -7.95 2.14 8.64
N ILE A 161 -8.45 0.89 8.68
CA ILE A 161 -9.05 0.31 9.87
C ILE A 161 -7.99 -0.54 10.58
N GLY A 162 -7.53 -0.11 11.75
CA GLY A 162 -6.39 -0.68 12.48
C GLY A 162 -6.76 -1.60 13.65
N LEU A 163 -7.82 -2.38 13.54
CA LEU A 163 -8.32 -3.26 14.62
C LEU A 163 -7.25 -4.20 15.18
N GLN A 164 -6.35 -4.68 14.34
CA GLN A 164 -5.25 -5.54 14.73
C GLN A 164 -4.37 -4.92 15.82
N TYR A 165 -4.15 -3.60 15.77
CA TYR A 165 -3.38 -2.86 16.78
C TYR A 165 -4.05 -2.85 18.14
N GLN A 166 -5.35 -3.06 18.17
CA GLN A 166 -6.17 -3.11 19.38
C GLN A 166 -6.44 -4.55 19.85
N GLY A 167 -5.97 -5.57 19.10
CA GLY A 167 -6.23 -6.98 19.36
C GLY A 167 -7.69 -7.36 19.10
N ILE A 168 -8.34 -6.69 18.14
CA ILE A 168 -9.74 -6.89 17.76
C ILE A 168 -9.77 -7.52 16.37
N SER A 169 -10.61 -8.55 16.20
CA SER A 169 -10.88 -9.17 14.90
C SER A 169 -11.79 -8.27 14.05
N PRO A 170 -11.63 -8.25 12.71
CA PRO A 170 -12.62 -7.60 11.84
C PRO A 170 -14.02 -8.21 11.96
N SER A 171 -14.13 -9.46 12.40
CA SER A 171 -15.42 -10.13 12.63
C SER A 171 -15.99 -9.92 14.04
N ASP A 172 -15.35 -9.09 14.88
CA ASP A 172 -15.83 -8.81 16.23
C ASP A 172 -17.19 -8.10 16.18
N PRO A 173 -18.21 -8.58 16.97
CA PRO A 173 -19.54 -7.97 16.99
C PRO A 173 -19.55 -6.47 17.33
N SER A 174 -18.56 -5.98 18.07
CA SER A 174 -18.48 -4.57 18.48
C SER A 174 -18.22 -3.61 17.32
N VAL A 175 -17.78 -4.09 16.15
CA VAL A 175 -17.51 -3.29 14.94
C VAL A 175 -18.47 -3.60 13.79
N ASP A 176 -19.34 -4.58 13.94
CA ASP A 176 -20.22 -5.08 12.89
C ASP A 176 -21.09 -3.99 12.26
N ALA A 177 -21.66 -3.08 13.08
CA ALA A 177 -22.51 -2.00 12.59
C ALA A 177 -21.81 -1.04 11.62
N TYR A 178 -20.49 -0.87 11.73
CA TYR A 178 -19.71 -0.03 10.82
C TYR A 178 -19.53 -0.71 9.46
N PHE A 179 -19.32 -2.02 9.45
CA PHE A 179 -19.22 -2.79 8.21
C PHE A 179 -20.60 -2.93 7.54
N ALA A 180 -21.68 -3.06 8.31
CA ALA A 180 -23.04 -3.01 7.81
C ALA A 180 -23.35 -1.66 7.12
N LEU A 181 -22.91 -0.55 7.71
CA LEU A 181 -23.04 0.78 7.10
C LEU A 181 -22.24 0.87 5.78
N ALA A 182 -21.03 0.34 5.75
CA ALA A 182 -20.21 0.35 4.53
C ALA A 182 -20.86 -0.48 3.41
N GLU A 183 -21.42 -1.66 3.74
CA GLU A 183 -22.15 -2.49 2.78
C GLU A 183 -23.43 -1.79 2.28
N GLU A 184 -24.22 -1.20 3.18
CA GLU A 184 -25.44 -0.45 2.85
C GLU A 184 -25.18 0.68 1.87
N LEU A 185 -24.11 1.46 2.10
CA LEU A 185 -23.74 2.62 1.29
C LEU A 185 -22.84 2.27 0.09
N ASP A 186 -22.52 0.97 -0.09
CA ASP A 186 -21.58 0.49 -1.11
C ASP A 186 -20.20 1.19 -1.02
N ILE A 187 -19.72 1.42 0.19
CA ILE A 187 -18.40 2.00 0.46
C ILE A 187 -17.38 0.87 0.65
N PRO A 188 -16.28 0.83 -0.11
CA PRO A 188 -15.24 -0.16 0.11
C PRO A 188 -14.53 0.08 1.44
N VAL A 189 -14.14 -1.01 2.11
CA VAL A 189 -13.40 -0.95 3.37
C VAL A 189 -11.94 -1.36 3.16
N ALA A 190 -11.02 -0.67 3.82
CA ALA A 190 -9.59 -0.96 3.80
C ALA A 190 -9.13 -1.27 5.24
N VAL A 191 -8.73 -2.53 5.47
CA VAL A 191 -8.45 -3.04 6.81
C VAL A 191 -7.00 -3.49 6.91
N HIS A 192 -6.30 -2.96 7.90
CA HIS A 192 -4.92 -3.33 8.21
C HIS A 192 -4.83 -4.80 8.62
N MET A 193 -4.08 -5.58 7.85
CA MET A 193 -3.81 -7.00 8.11
C MET A 193 -2.36 -7.30 7.77
N GLY A 194 -1.55 -7.51 8.75
CA GLY A 194 -0.13 -7.80 8.52
C GLY A 194 0.65 -7.90 9.82
N THR A 195 1.97 -8.02 9.73
CA THR A 195 2.79 -8.16 10.93
C THR A 195 3.13 -6.83 11.60
N GLY A 196 2.91 -5.71 10.94
CA GLY A 196 3.33 -4.40 11.42
C GLY A 196 4.86 -4.26 11.53
N GLY A 197 5.32 -3.19 12.15
CA GLY A 197 6.76 -3.00 12.40
C GLY A 197 7.34 -4.00 13.40
N SER A 198 8.61 -4.36 13.22
CA SER A 198 9.34 -5.27 14.13
C SER A 198 9.29 -4.76 15.57
N GLY A 199 9.07 -5.67 16.53
CA GLY A 199 9.02 -5.34 17.96
C GLY A 199 7.78 -4.58 18.43
N ARG A 200 6.87 -4.20 17.53
CA ARG A 200 5.71 -3.36 17.83
C ARG A 200 4.86 -3.85 19.01
N ALA A 201 4.64 -5.16 19.11
CA ALA A 201 3.88 -5.77 20.19
C ALA A 201 4.51 -5.54 21.57
N ASN A 202 5.82 -5.37 21.63
CA ASN A 202 6.55 -5.25 22.89
C ASN A 202 6.70 -3.79 23.36
N VAL A 203 6.69 -2.84 22.42
CA VAL A 203 7.07 -1.44 22.70
C VAL A 203 5.88 -0.51 22.66
N THR A 204 5.17 -0.45 21.52
CA THR A 204 4.19 0.61 21.28
C THR A 204 2.74 0.13 21.27
N MET A 205 2.51 -1.14 20.97
CA MET A 205 1.18 -1.72 20.76
C MET A 205 1.01 -3.04 21.53
N PRO A 206 0.88 -3.02 22.87
CA PRO A 206 0.88 -4.23 23.70
C PRO A 206 -0.29 -5.18 23.41
N LYS A 207 -1.35 -4.69 22.78
CA LYS A 207 -2.49 -5.51 22.34
C LYS A 207 -2.30 -6.13 20.97
N PHE A 208 -1.33 -5.66 20.20
CA PHE A 208 -1.03 -6.20 18.85
C PHE A 208 -0.70 -7.70 18.94
N ARG A 209 -1.30 -8.47 18.04
CA ARG A 209 -0.99 -9.90 17.87
C ARG A 209 -0.79 -10.19 16.38
N GLY A 210 0.31 -10.84 16.02
CA GLY A 210 0.56 -11.28 14.65
C GLY A 210 -0.56 -12.18 14.12
N SER A 211 -1.15 -13.03 14.95
CA SER A 211 -2.28 -13.90 14.58
C SER A 211 -3.54 -13.11 14.19
N MET A 212 -3.71 -11.87 14.67
CA MET A 212 -4.81 -10.99 14.27
C MET A 212 -4.64 -10.41 12.86
N GLY A 213 -3.48 -10.65 12.22
CA GLY A 213 -3.27 -10.38 10.79
C GLY A 213 -3.69 -11.53 9.88
N ASN A 214 -4.30 -12.60 10.42
CA ASN A 214 -4.75 -13.73 9.62
C ASN A 214 -5.95 -13.34 8.75
N PRO A 215 -5.85 -13.43 7.41
CA PRO A 215 -6.94 -13.09 6.50
C PRO A 215 -8.25 -13.84 6.74
N LEU A 216 -8.19 -15.08 7.25
CA LEU A 216 -9.38 -15.87 7.55
C LEU A 216 -10.26 -15.29 8.67
N LEU A 217 -9.75 -14.31 9.41
CA LEU A 217 -10.58 -13.56 10.37
C LEU A 217 -11.71 -12.74 9.71
N PHE A 218 -11.69 -12.60 8.38
CA PHE A 218 -12.78 -11.97 7.63
C PHE A 218 -13.95 -12.91 7.33
N GLU A 219 -13.83 -14.23 7.47
CA GLU A 219 -14.84 -15.17 7.00
C GLU A 219 -16.21 -14.90 7.61
N GLU A 220 -16.29 -14.76 8.93
CA GLU A 220 -17.56 -14.48 9.61
C GLU A 220 -18.12 -13.08 9.28
N LEU A 221 -17.26 -12.10 9.05
CA LEU A 221 -17.70 -10.77 8.60
C LEU A 221 -18.32 -10.86 7.21
N LEU A 222 -17.64 -11.52 6.28
CA LEU A 222 -18.09 -11.63 4.88
C LEU A 222 -19.32 -12.54 4.75
N ALA A 223 -19.49 -13.51 5.66
CA ALA A 223 -20.72 -14.29 5.73
C ALA A 223 -21.94 -13.45 6.14
N ARG A 224 -21.74 -12.46 7.04
CA ARG A 224 -22.81 -11.52 7.44
C ARG A 224 -23.02 -10.40 6.42
N HIS A 225 -21.95 -9.97 5.75
CA HIS A 225 -21.92 -8.84 4.80
C HIS A 225 -21.42 -9.28 3.41
N PRO A 226 -22.21 -10.08 2.67
CA PRO A 226 -21.75 -10.72 1.43
C PRO A 226 -21.57 -9.77 0.25
N LYS A 227 -21.95 -8.50 0.36
CA LYS A 227 -21.74 -7.48 -0.67
C LYS A 227 -20.62 -6.49 -0.31
N LEU A 228 -20.02 -6.63 0.87
CA LEU A 228 -18.98 -5.74 1.35
C LEU A 228 -17.71 -5.90 0.51
N ARG A 229 -17.26 -4.80 -0.12
CA ARG A 229 -15.96 -4.78 -0.83
C ARG A 229 -14.82 -4.55 0.15
N VAL A 230 -13.86 -5.48 0.21
CA VAL A 230 -12.77 -5.45 1.19
C VAL A 230 -11.42 -5.33 0.49
N GLN A 231 -10.63 -4.36 0.91
CA GLN A 231 -9.19 -4.27 0.68
C GLN A 231 -8.49 -4.81 1.94
N VAL A 232 -7.83 -5.96 1.80
CA VAL A 232 -6.93 -6.49 2.82
C VAL A 232 -5.58 -5.78 2.64
N MET A 233 -5.32 -4.80 3.50
CA MET A 233 -4.10 -4.00 3.42
C MET A 233 -2.88 -4.87 3.75
N HIS A 234 -1.74 -4.56 3.13
CA HIS A 234 -0.49 -5.33 3.24
C HIS A 234 -0.65 -6.81 2.84
N ALA A 235 -1.69 -7.13 2.03
CA ALA A 235 -2.01 -8.47 1.53
C ALA A 235 -2.03 -9.57 2.61
N GLY A 236 -2.24 -9.24 3.88
CA GLY A 236 -2.20 -10.20 4.97
C GLY A 236 -0.83 -10.87 5.17
N TYR A 237 0.26 -10.25 4.68
CA TYR A 237 1.62 -10.81 4.76
C TYR A 237 2.01 -11.17 6.21
N PRO A 238 2.65 -12.33 6.47
CA PRO A 238 3.15 -13.32 5.52
C PRO A 238 2.22 -14.54 5.29
N MET A 239 0.95 -14.46 5.64
CA MET A 239 0.00 -15.59 5.67
C MET A 239 -0.59 -15.84 4.27
N ILE A 240 0.26 -16.30 3.33
CA ILE A 240 -0.10 -16.43 1.93
C ILE A 240 -1.19 -17.48 1.68
N GLU A 241 -1.16 -18.63 2.35
CA GLU A 241 -2.12 -19.71 2.12
C GLU A 241 -3.52 -19.34 2.64
N GLU A 242 -3.58 -18.65 3.77
CA GLU A 242 -4.81 -18.07 4.31
C GLU A 242 -5.35 -16.97 3.40
N MET A 243 -4.47 -16.13 2.85
CA MET A 243 -4.87 -15.09 1.90
C MET A 243 -5.44 -15.68 0.61
N LEU A 244 -4.79 -16.69 0.05
CA LEU A 244 -5.28 -17.39 -1.15
C LEU A 244 -6.64 -18.06 -0.88
N THR A 245 -6.82 -18.66 0.30
CA THR A 245 -8.09 -19.25 0.72
C THR A 245 -9.19 -18.21 0.78
N LEU A 246 -8.95 -17.05 1.40
CA LEU A 246 -9.92 -15.97 1.49
C LEU A 246 -10.28 -15.42 0.10
N LEU A 247 -9.28 -15.20 -0.77
CA LEU A 247 -9.47 -14.72 -2.13
C LEU A 247 -10.27 -15.70 -2.99
N GLN A 248 -10.03 -17.00 -2.84
CA GLN A 248 -10.77 -18.05 -3.55
C GLN A 248 -12.23 -18.10 -3.13
N ALA A 249 -12.51 -17.92 -1.84
CA ALA A 249 -13.86 -17.97 -1.32
C ALA A 249 -14.67 -16.69 -1.60
N ASN A 250 -14.00 -15.51 -1.76
CA ASN A 250 -14.66 -14.22 -1.81
C ASN A 250 -14.18 -13.37 -3.00
N SER A 251 -14.98 -13.27 -4.04
CA SER A 251 -14.62 -12.60 -5.29
C SER A 251 -14.48 -11.07 -5.21
N HIS A 252 -14.99 -10.46 -4.14
CA HIS A 252 -15.00 -9.01 -3.88
C HIS A 252 -13.94 -8.57 -2.88
N VAL A 253 -13.04 -9.49 -2.50
CA VAL A 253 -11.86 -9.21 -1.69
C VAL A 253 -10.68 -8.90 -2.61
N TYR A 254 -10.00 -7.80 -2.34
CA TYR A 254 -8.78 -7.33 -3.00
C TYR A 254 -7.67 -7.17 -1.96
N VAL A 255 -6.43 -7.13 -2.42
CA VAL A 255 -5.27 -6.91 -1.55
C VAL A 255 -4.44 -5.74 -2.06
N ASP A 256 -3.71 -5.05 -1.18
CA ASP A 256 -2.66 -4.14 -1.60
C ASP A 256 -1.27 -4.63 -1.15
N VAL A 257 -0.25 -4.14 -1.84
CA VAL A 257 1.15 -4.43 -1.54
C VAL A 257 1.83 -3.29 -0.77
N ALA A 258 1.04 -2.35 -0.27
CA ALA A 258 1.52 -1.21 0.50
C ALA A 258 2.32 -1.65 1.74
N GLY A 259 3.30 -0.88 2.12
CA GLY A 259 4.15 -1.20 3.27
C GLY A 259 5.14 -2.34 3.01
N LEU A 260 4.77 -3.36 2.24
CA LEU A 260 5.63 -4.53 2.01
C LEU A 260 6.92 -4.16 1.28
N ILE A 261 6.81 -3.37 0.21
CA ILE A 261 7.92 -3.02 -0.70
C ILE A 261 9.10 -2.36 0.02
N TRP A 262 8.85 -1.67 1.12
CA TRP A 262 9.91 -0.96 1.85
C TRP A 262 10.20 -1.53 3.24
N SER A 263 9.28 -2.30 3.81
CA SER A 263 9.44 -2.85 5.16
C SER A 263 10.14 -4.22 5.19
N TYR A 264 10.10 -4.96 4.07
CA TYR A 264 10.58 -6.34 4.02
C TYR A 264 11.68 -6.55 2.97
N PRO A 265 12.46 -7.64 3.06
CA PRO A 265 13.42 -8.01 2.03
C PRO A 265 12.71 -8.16 0.67
N ILE A 266 13.16 -7.41 -0.33
CA ILE A 266 12.46 -7.30 -1.61
C ILE A 266 12.27 -8.66 -2.32
N LYS A 267 13.18 -9.60 -2.11
CA LYS A 267 13.04 -10.97 -2.65
C LYS A 267 11.84 -11.70 -2.07
N GLU A 268 11.52 -11.48 -0.80
CA GLU A 268 10.34 -12.08 -0.15
C GLU A 268 9.07 -11.41 -0.63
N VAL A 269 9.09 -10.09 -0.79
CA VAL A 269 7.95 -9.33 -1.34
C VAL A 269 7.65 -9.78 -2.77
N ASN A 270 8.67 -9.90 -3.61
CA ASN A 270 8.51 -10.37 -5.00
C ASN A 270 7.91 -11.79 -5.04
N ARG A 271 8.41 -12.72 -4.23
CA ARG A 271 7.84 -14.09 -4.14
C ARG A 271 6.38 -14.07 -3.68
N TYR A 272 6.05 -13.20 -2.76
CA TYR A 272 4.68 -13.09 -2.25
C TYR A 272 3.72 -12.58 -3.33
N ILE A 273 4.10 -11.53 -4.07
CA ILE A 273 3.32 -11.01 -5.19
C ILE A 273 3.23 -12.05 -6.32
N GLU A 274 4.35 -12.67 -6.69
CA GLU A 274 4.41 -13.73 -7.69
C GLU A 274 3.45 -14.89 -7.33
N ARG A 275 3.44 -15.31 -6.06
CA ARG A 275 2.55 -16.37 -5.58
C ARG A 275 1.07 -16.02 -5.69
N LEU A 276 0.69 -14.76 -5.43
CA LEU A 276 -0.69 -14.28 -5.63
C LEU A 276 -1.08 -14.30 -7.12
N VAL A 277 -0.18 -13.85 -7.99
CA VAL A 277 -0.39 -13.80 -9.43
C VAL A 277 -0.45 -15.20 -10.03
N ASP A 278 0.50 -16.10 -9.69
CA ASP A 278 0.55 -17.46 -10.16
C ASP A 278 -0.64 -18.32 -9.70
N ALA A 279 -1.24 -17.95 -8.56
CA ALA A 279 -2.46 -18.58 -8.09
C ALA A 279 -3.73 -18.10 -8.83
N GLY A 280 -3.59 -17.17 -9.80
CA GLY A 280 -4.70 -16.67 -10.62
C GLY A 280 -5.45 -15.47 -10.01
N PHE A 281 -4.85 -14.76 -9.05
CA PHE A 281 -5.45 -13.58 -8.41
C PHE A 281 -4.88 -12.24 -8.90
N GLU A 282 -4.26 -12.23 -10.09
CA GLU A 282 -3.61 -11.07 -10.68
C GLU A 282 -4.51 -9.83 -10.80
N ASP A 283 -5.82 -10.04 -10.98
CA ASP A 283 -6.83 -9.00 -11.13
C ASP A 283 -7.33 -8.39 -9.80
N ARG A 284 -6.79 -8.87 -8.67
CA ARG A 284 -7.17 -8.42 -7.32
C ARG A 284 -6.01 -7.89 -6.48
N VAL A 285 -4.80 -7.83 -7.05
CA VAL A 285 -3.63 -7.21 -6.41
C VAL A 285 -3.55 -5.75 -6.81
N MET A 286 -3.55 -4.84 -5.83
CA MET A 286 -3.51 -3.39 -6.03
C MET A 286 -2.18 -2.82 -5.56
N PHE A 287 -1.75 -1.74 -6.20
CA PHE A 287 -0.60 -0.96 -5.79
C PHE A 287 -0.96 -0.01 -4.65
N GLY A 288 -0.13 0.03 -3.62
CA GLY A 288 -0.15 1.01 -2.55
C GLY A 288 1.26 1.24 -2.04
N THR A 289 1.52 2.40 -1.46
CA THR A 289 2.82 2.74 -0.88
C THR A 289 2.85 2.65 0.64
N ASP A 290 1.75 2.88 1.32
CA ASP A 290 1.74 3.17 2.76
C ASP A 290 2.65 4.38 3.05
N GLN A 291 2.49 5.42 2.22
CA GLN A 291 3.29 6.65 2.27
C GLN A 291 3.00 7.40 3.57
N LEU A 292 4.04 7.54 4.40
CA LEU A 292 4.00 8.25 5.67
C LEU A 292 4.75 9.59 5.60
N LEU A 293 6.09 9.56 5.48
CA LEU A 293 6.96 10.73 5.66
C LEU A 293 7.97 10.96 4.53
N TRP A 294 8.11 10.03 3.60
CA TRP A 294 9.18 10.00 2.60
C TRP A 294 8.63 10.15 1.17
N PRO A 295 8.53 11.36 0.60
CA PRO A 295 7.88 11.59 -0.69
C PRO A 295 8.39 10.71 -1.82
N LYS A 296 9.71 10.42 -1.85
CA LYS A 296 10.34 9.54 -2.86
C LYS A 296 10.02 8.05 -2.70
N LEU A 297 9.36 7.65 -1.64
CA LEU A 297 8.86 6.29 -1.48
C LEU A 297 7.92 5.89 -2.62
N MET A 298 7.11 6.84 -3.10
CA MET A 298 6.18 6.62 -4.19
C MET A 298 6.91 6.22 -5.48
N SER A 299 7.91 6.99 -5.92
CA SER A 299 8.70 6.64 -7.10
C SER A 299 9.49 5.35 -6.93
N TYR A 300 10.04 5.11 -5.73
CA TYR A 300 10.72 3.87 -5.41
C TYR A 300 9.78 2.66 -5.57
N SER A 301 8.61 2.70 -4.92
CA SER A 301 7.66 1.57 -4.94
C SER A 301 7.11 1.31 -6.34
N ILE A 302 6.79 2.34 -7.13
CA ILE A 302 6.39 2.20 -8.52
C ILE A 302 7.49 1.50 -9.33
N SER A 303 8.76 1.89 -9.13
CA SER A 303 9.87 1.28 -9.85
C SER A 303 10.05 -0.21 -9.56
N ILE A 304 9.76 -0.67 -8.36
CA ILE A 304 9.82 -2.09 -8.00
C ILE A 304 8.81 -2.90 -8.83
N ILE A 305 7.56 -2.43 -8.95
CA ILE A 305 6.56 -3.12 -9.78
C ILE A 305 6.92 -3.03 -11.27
N GLN A 306 7.36 -1.87 -11.74
CA GLN A 306 7.74 -1.70 -13.15
C GLN A 306 8.91 -2.59 -13.57
N ASN A 307 9.88 -2.81 -12.68
CA ASN A 307 11.07 -3.62 -12.94
C ASN A 307 10.93 -5.10 -12.53
N ALA A 308 9.77 -5.52 -12.04
CA ALA A 308 9.49 -6.92 -11.70
C ALA A 308 9.51 -7.78 -12.98
N ASP A 309 10.51 -8.65 -13.12
CA ASP A 309 10.71 -9.51 -14.30
C ASP A 309 9.75 -10.71 -14.33
N TYR A 310 9.18 -11.08 -13.20
CA TYR A 310 8.16 -12.11 -13.05
C TYR A 310 6.75 -11.65 -13.46
N LEU A 311 6.54 -10.35 -13.72
CA LEU A 311 5.24 -9.80 -14.14
C LEU A 311 5.25 -9.43 -15.62
N THR A 312 4.19 -9.80 -16.33
CA THR A 312 3.93 -9.33 -17.69
C THR A 312 3.61 -7.82 -17.71
N PRO A 313 3.76 -7.14 -18.85
CA PRO A 313 3.37 -5.72 -18.98
C PRO A 313 1.91 -5.46 -18.58
N GLN A 314 1.00 -6.39 -18.90
CA GLN A 314 -0.42 -6.27 -18.53
C GLN A 314 -0.61 -6.39 -17.01
N GLN A 315 -0.01 -7.37 -16.36
CA GLN A 315 -0.07 -7.54 -14.90
C GLN A 315 0.48 -6.32 -14.15
N LYS A 316 1.59 -5.74 -14.63
CA LYS A 316 2.10 -4.47 -14.09
C LYS A 316 1.09 -3.35 -14.20
N ARG A 317 0.40 -3.24 -15.35
CA ARG A 317 -0.63 -2.24 -15.57
C ARG A 317 -1.85 -2.49 -14.67
N ASP A 318 -2.24 -3.74 -14.50
CA ASP A 318 -3.35 -4.15 -13.64
C ASP A 318 -3.08 -3.81 -12.18
N ILE A 319 -1.91 -4.16 -11.66
CA ILE A 319 -1.49 -3.86 -10.30
C ILE A 319 -1.39 -2.33 -10.07
N LEU A 320 -0.78 -1.61 -11.02
CA LEU A 320 -0.54 -0.17 -10.86
C LEU A 320 -1.80 0.70 -11.05
N TYR A 321 -2.85 0.16 -11.71
CA TYR A 321 -4.02 0.99 -12.02
C TYR A 321 -5.35 0.22 -12.14
N ASN A 322 -5.46 -0.76 -13.05
CA ASN A 322 -6.76 -1.27 -13.49
C ASN A 322 -7.52 -1.95 -12.34
N ASN A 323 -6.83 -2.70 -11.48
CA ASN A 323 -7.43 -3.38 -10.34
C ASN A 323 -8.02 -2.39 -9.34
N ALA A 324 -7.26 -1.34 -9.00
CA ALA A 324 -7.73 -0.29 -8.12
C ALA A 324 -8.89 0.52 -8.73
N ALA A 325 -8.82 0.84 -10.03
CA ALA A 325 -9.92 1.52 -10.73
C ALA A 325 -11.22 0.70 -10.68
N ARG A 326 -11.13 -0.63 -10.87
CA ARG A 326 -12.26 -1.56 -10.76
C ARG A 326 -12.79 -1.63 -9.33
N PHE A 327 -11.91 -1.80 -8.34
CA PHE A 327 -12.28 -1.87 -6.92
C PHE A 327 -12.99 -0.59 -6.46
N LEU A 328 -12.49 0.57 -6.86
CA LEU A 328 -13.03 1.88 -6.50
C LEU A 328 -14.20 2.31 -7.37
N ARG A 329 -14.56 1.51 -8.40
CA ARG A 329 -15.61 1.84 -9.39
C ARG A 329 -15.40 3.20 -10.04
N MET A 330 -14.13 3.50 -10.35
CA MET A 330 -13.79 4.69 -11.12
C MET A 330 -14.29 4.49 -12.56
N ASP A 331 -15.10 5.41 -13.06
CA ASP A 331 -15.62 5.35 -14.42
C ASP A 331 -14.46 5.18 -15.42
N SER A 332 -14.65 4.28 -16.38
CA SER A 332 -13.71 3.99 -17.46
C SER A 332 -13.52 5.16 -18.46
N ALA A 333 -13.99 6.34 -18.11
CA ALA A 333 -14.06 7.52 -18.98
C ALA A 333 -12.73 8.28 -19.13
N GLN A 334 -11.57 7.66 -18.91
CA GLN A 334 -10.27 8.29 -19.20
C GLN A 334 -9.29 7.36 -19.91
N GLY A 335 -9.79 6.56 -20.82
CA GLY A 335 -9.00 5.67 -21.66
C GLY A 335 -9.31 5.89 -23.16
N GLU A 336 -9.19 7.13 -23.64
CA GLU A 336 -8.99 7.45 -25.07
C GLU A 336 -7.79 8.34 -25.25
#